data_7248eb7d202d746b68b6994d8847a258
#
_entry.id   7248eb7d202d746b68b6994d8847a258
#
_cell.length_a   1.000
_cell.length_b   1.000
_cell.length_c   1.000
_cell.angle_alpha   90.00
_cell.angle_beta   90.00
_cell.angle_gamma   90.00
#
_symmetry.space_group_name_H-M   'P 1'
#
loop_
_entity.id
_entity.type
_entity.pdbx_description
1 polymer ?
#
loop_
_entity_poly.entity_id
_entity_poly.type
_entity_poly.pdbx_seq_one_letter_code
_entity_poly.pdbx_strand_id
1 'polypeptide(L)'
;MRQKTLALYIRLSKEDDDVGISSEKEESNSITNQRMLLYDYLKSHPEFQDYRIIEKCDDGYSGKKFDRPQFVELMELVKQREVDCILVKDFSRFGRDYIEIGDYLEQLFPFLGVRFIAVNDRYDSQEGGKQTAGLEVAFKNFIYDFYSRDTSKKIRNVRNRMAKAGQFASANAPYGYLKSTVDKHKLVIDEEAAAIVREIFQLRLSGLSGNKIASILNERAIPSPAQYALNHKRGMDWRRVNQKTAWDPAKVLAILKDERYAGNMVSLRRTLNGIYGADTPVEKEEWIRVENTHEAIVSYKDFAKVQTTFLTYQKSQPKAVQRYNAFTCAHCGRKLSFSKDRKKLLCRYGEVNPSASCYKAAYPAEQLRGAVLDSLKWHFEQFIQWEQMNAQADQQEQIQLDTSGLEKRIDAQEKAKTILYEKYRDGRLSREEYISERNRVNLQLEEARKQLEQIRMEREARESGETKLSEFSRLVQKYRYAETLTKELEQTFVEKVLVFDAEHIRITWKFEDVFAAVEAME
;
A
#
# COMPACT_ATOMS: atom_id res chain seq x y z
N MET A 1 34.58 19.90 4.33
CA MET A 1 33.11 20.19 4.42
C MET A 1 32.39 19.13 3.60
N ARG A 2 31.27 18.60 4.10
CA ARG A 2 30.43 17.66 3.33
C ARG A 2 29.85 18.41 2.11
N GLN A 3 29.87 17.80 0.92
CA GLN A 3 29.17 18.32 -0.24
C GLN A 3 27.66 18.34 0.07
N LYS A 4 27.01 19.48 -0.15
CA LYS A 4 25.57 19.63 0.04
C LYS A 4 24.80 18.81 -0.98
N THR A 5 23.66 18.24 -0.57
CA THR A 5 22.80 17.42 -1.42
C THR A 5 21.47 18.12 -1.66
N LEU A 6 21.06 18.17 -2.94
CA LEU A 6 19.74 18.65 -3.36
C LEU A 6 18.94 17.50 -3.93
N ALA A 7 17.75 17.29 -3.40
CA ALA A 7 16.81 16.27 -3.85
C ALA A 7 15.76 16.89 -4.78
N LEU A 8 15.67 16.38 -6.01
CA LEU A 8 14.55 16.63 -6.91
C LEU A 8 13.46 15.63 -6.60
N TYR A 9 12.27 16.08 -6.18
CA TYR A 9 11.16 15.20 -5.97
C TYR A 9 10.09 15.39 -7.05
N ILE A 10 9.83 14.32 -7.80
CA ILE A 10 8.92 14.29 -8.95
C ILE A 10 7.81 13.29 -8.65
N ARG A 11 6.56 13.66 -9.00
CA ARG A 11 5.41 12.78 -8.77
C ARG A 11 4.39 12.88 -9.89
N LEU A 12 3.93 11.71 -10.38
CA LEU A 12 2.76 11.60 -11.23
C LEU A 12 1.57 11.04 -10.47
N SER A 13 0.39 11.58 -10.73
CA SER A 13 -0.87 11.04 -10.23
C SER A 13 -1.39 9.96 -11.18
N LYS A 14 -2.06 8.92 -10.65
CA LYS A 14 -2.80 7.95 -11.48
C LYS A 14 -3.86 8.58 -12.39
N GLU A 15 -4.24 9.81 -12.11
CA GLU A 15 -5.26 10.56 -12.86
C GLU A 15 -4.65 11.31 -14.06
N ASP A 16 -3.33 11.49 -14.07
CA ASP A 16 -2.57 12.19 -15.13
C ASP A 16 -1.92 11.19 -16.13
N ASP A 17 -2.36 9.91 -16.14
CA ASP A 17 -1.87 8.87 -17.04
C ASP A 17 -2.27 9.20 -18.50
N ASP A 18 -1.51 10.09 -19.14
CA ASP A 18 -1.48 10.30 -20.59
C ASP A 18 -0.73 9.17 -21.33
N VAL A 19 -0.57 8.02 -20.73
CA VAL A 19 0.00 6.83 -21.37
C VAL A 19 -1.04 6.25 -22.32
N GLY A 20 -1.30 6.97 -23.38
CA GLY A 20 -1.92 6.43 -24.57
C GLY A 20 -1.02 5.31 -25.13
N ILE A 21 -1.67 4.24 -25.50
CA ILE A 21 -1.26 2.95 -26.05
C ILE A 21 -0.18 3.09 -27.18
N SER A 22 0.94 3.70 -26.93
CA SER A 22 2.12 3.62 -27.81
C SER A 22 3.31 3.11 -27.01
N SER A 23 3.68 1.90 -27.33
CA SER A 23 4.52 0.93 -26.64
C SER A 23 6.02 1.24 -26.59
N GLU A 24 6.48 2.49 -26.62
CA GLU A 24 7.92 2.79 -26.64
C GLU A 24 8.37 3.89 -25.65
N LYS A 25 7.49 4.40 -24.78
CA LYS A 25 7.92 5.41 -23.80
C LYS A 25 8.04 4.78 -22.42
N GLU A 26 9.24 4.74 -21.89
CA GLU A 26 9.54 4.27 -20.54
C GLU A 26 8.98 5.21 -19.44
N GLU A 27 8.71 6.48 -19.75
CA GLU A 27 8.21 7.49 -18.81
C GLU A 27 7.05 8.31 -19.37
N SER A 28 6.17 8.81 -18.48
CA SER A 28 5.10 9.73 -18.80
C SER A 28 5.66 11.11 -19.25
N ASN A 29 5.03 11.72 -20.25
CA ASN A 29 5.35 13.10 -20.68
C ASN A 29 5.31 14.11 -19.52
N SER A 30 4.45 13.88 -18.52
CA SER A 30 4.31 14.76 -17.35
C SER A 30 5.53 14.67 -16.42
N ILE A 31 6.13 13.49 -16.22
CA ILE A 31 7.38 13.32 -15.45
C ILE A 31 8.53 14.00 -16.17
N THR A 32 8.66 13.77 -17.47
CA THR A 32 9.70 14.39 -18.29
C THR A 32 9.63 15.92 -18.24
N ASN A 33 8.41 16.49 -18.35
CA ASN A 33 8.21 17.95 -18.27
C ASN A 33 8.54 18.50 -16.86
N GLN A 34 8.21 17.77 -15.80
CA GLN A 34 8.58 18.18 -14.44
C GLN A 34 10.10 18.15 -14.27
N ARG A 35 10.75 17.10 -14.74
CA ARG A 35 12.22 16.96 -14.70
C ARG A 35 12.90 18.11 -15.44
N MET A 36 12.47 18.42 -16.66
CA MET A 36 13.02 19.54 -17.45
C MET A 36 12.89 20.86 -16.70
N LEU A 37 11.71 21.16 -16.15
CA LEU A 37 11.48 22.39 -15.38
C LEU A 37 12.44 22.52 -14.19
N LEU A 38 12.63 21.44 -13.43
CA LEU A 38 13.49 21.46 -12.24
C LEU A 38 14.97 21.61 -12.61
N TYR A 39 15.43 20.94 -13.65
CA TYR A 39 16.80 21.11 -14.14
C TYR A 39 17.05 22.49 -14.75
N ASP A 40 16.08 23.09 -15.44
CA ASP A 40 16.18 24.45 -15.95
C ASP A 40 16.22 25.48 -14.82
N TYR A 41 15.49 25.24 -13.74
CA TYR A 41 15.59 26.03 -12.52
C TYR A 41 17.02 25.97 -11.95
N LEU A 42 17.60 24.79 -11.82
CA LEU A 42 18.97 24.61 -11.32
C LEU A 42 20.01 25.32 -12.18
N LYS A 43 19.88 25.27 -13.51
CA LYS A 43 20.79 25.97 -14.43
C LYS A 43 20.74 27.49 -14.26
N SER A 44 19.56 28.03 -13.92
CA SER A 44 19.36 29.46 -13.73
C SER A 44 19.78 29.97 -12.34
N HIS A 45 20.13 29.06 -11.40
CA HIS A 45 20.53 29.39 -10.05
C HIS A 45 21.93 28.84 -9.71
N PRO A 46 22.99 29.67 -9.92
CA PRO A 46 24.39 29.23 -9.75
C PRO A 46 24.75 28.71 -8.36
N GLU A 47 23.98 29.08 -7.35
CA GLU A 47 24.16 28.64 -5.95
C GLU A 47 24.05 27.13 -5.76
N PHE A 48 23.45 26.39 -6.71
CA PHE A 48 23.29 24.93 -6.65
C PHE A 48 24.36 24.16 -7.45
N GLN A 49 25.32 24.83 -8.08
CA GLN A 49 26.34 24.17 -8.94
C GLN A 49 27.19 23.16 -8.20
N ASP A 50 27.47 23.41 -6.91
CA ASP A 50 28.31 22.54 -6.08
C ASP A 50 27.47 21.48 -5.31
N TYR A 51 26.15 21.43 -5.51
CA TYR A 51 25.31 20.46 -4.85
C TYR A 51 25.35 19.11 -5.56
N ARG A 52 25.39 18.02 -4.78
CA ARG A 52 25.09 16.68 -5.30
C ARG A 52 23.59 16.59 -5.54
N ILE A 53 23.19 16.30 -6.79
CA ILE A 53 21.77 16.16 -7.14
C ILE A 53 21.36 14.70 -7.02
N ILE A 54 20.27 14.43 -6.31
CA ILE A 54 19.59 13.14 -6.28
C ILE A 54 18.16 13.31 -6.77
N GLU A 55 17.65 12.34 -7.50
CA GLU A 55 16.27 12.35 -8.01
C GLU A 55 15.46 11.25 -7.33
N LYS A 56 14.26 11.60 -6.85
CA LYS A 56 13.28 10.70 -6.26
C LYS A 56 11.98 10.87 -7.02
N CYS A 57 11.49 9.78 -7.62
CA CYS A 57 10.31 9.80 -8.48
C CYS A 57 9.29 8.74 -8.04
N ASP A 58 8.07 9.19 -7.69
CA ASP A 58 6.92 8.35 -7.41
C ASP A 58 5.93 8.42 -8.58
N ASP A 59 5.91 7.36 -9.41
CA ASP A 59 4.98 7.23 -10.53
C ASP A 59 3.72 6.46 -10.12
N GLY A 60 2.55 7.00 -10.46
CA GLY A 60 1.25 6.36 -10.21
C GLY A 60 0.76 6.42 -8.76
N TYR A 61 1.35 7.24 -7.89
CA TYR A 61 0.94 7.42 -6.50
C TYR A 61 0.09 8.67 -6.29
N SER A 62 -0.94 8.56 -5.44
CA SER A 62 -1.78 9.70 -5.05
C SER A 62 -1.03 10.68 -4.16
N GLY A 63 -1.21 11.99 -4.37
CA GLY A 63 -0.69 13.03 -3.48
C GLY A 63 -1.38 13.15 -2.13
N LYS A 64 -2.35 12.27 -1.84
CA LYS A 64 -3.20 12.32 -0.64
C LYS A 64 -2.60 11.64 0.59
N LYS A 65 -1.62 10.75 0.40
CA LYS A 65 -0.94 10.04 1.47
C LYS A 65 0.57 10.16 1.28
N PHE A 66 1.32 10.12 2.38
CA PHE A 66 2.78 10.19 2.39
C PHE A 66 3.45 8.80 2.50
N ASP A 67 2.71 7.71 2.25
CA ASP A 67 3.17 6.33 2.22
C ASP A 67 3.80 5.91 0.87
N ARG A 68 4.32 6.89 0.10
CA ARG A 68 4.94 6.69 -1.20
C ARG A 68 6.39 6.24 -1.02
N PRO A 69 6.85 5.18 -1.70
CA PRO A 69 8.17 4.59 -1.46
C PRO A 69 9.33 5.58 -1.59
N GLN A 70 9.38 6.37 -2.69
CA GLN A 70 10.46 7.33 -2.91
C GLN A 70 10.35 8.56 -2.02
N PHE A 71 9.13 8.93 -1.61
CA PHE A 71 8.92 9.97 -0.62
C PHE A 71 9.41 9.52 0.76
N VAL A 72 9.07 8.31 1.20
CA VAL A 72 9.52 7.77 2.49
C VAL A 72 11.04 7.71 2.53
N GLU A 73 11.67 7.18 1.47
CA GLU A 73 13.13 7.13 1.35
C GLU A 73 13.75 8.54 1.37
N LEU A 74 13.14 9.53 0.67
CA LEU A 74 13.58 10.92 0.75
C LEU A 74 13.54 11.45 2.17
N MET A 75 12.46 11.17 2.90
CA MET A 75 12.30 11.65 4.29
C MET A 75 13.26 10.97 5.26
N GLU A 76 13.63 9.73 5.00
CA GLU A 76 14.70 9.06 5.76
C GLU A 76 16.05 9.75 5.54
N LEU A 77 16.42 10.05 4.29
CA LEU A 77 17.64 10.81 3.98
C LEU A 77 17.64 12.21 4.61
N VAL A 78 16.47 12.86 4.65
CA VAL A 78 16.29 14.15 5.34
C VAL A 78 16.54 14.03 6.84
N LYS A 79 15.98 13.00 7.50
CA LYS A 79 16.19 12.74 8.93
C LYS A 79 17.64 12.41 9.25
N GLN A 80 18.33 11.69 8.35
CA GLN A 80 19.77 11.39 8.43
C GLN A 80 20.66 12.61 8.13
N ARG A 81 20.06 13.77 7.82
CA ARG A 81 20.76 15.02 7.43
C ARG A 81 21.63 14.84 6.19
N GLU A 82 21.24 13.94 5.30
CA GLU A 82 21.94 13.73 4.02
C GLU A 82 21.43 14.64 2.90
N VAL A 83 20.26 15.27 3.07
CA VAL A 83 19.64 16.20 2.15
C VAL A 83 19.60 17.60 2.77
N ASP A 84 20.13 18.60 2.04
CA ASP A 84 20.20 19.99 2.45
C ASP A 84 19.13 20.85 1.75
N CYS A 85 18.62 20.41 0.60
CA CYS A 85 17.58 21.11 -0.15
C CYS A 85 16.64 20.14 -0.84
N ILE A 86 15.34 20.45 -0.83
CA ILE A 86 14.30 19.73 -1.58
C ILE A 86 13.72 20.68 -2.62
N LEU A 87 13.71 20.29 -3.90
CA LEU A 87 13.17 21.06 -5.00
C LEU A 87 12.00 20.29 -5.63
N VAL A 88 10.84 20.93 -5.71
CA VAL A 88 9.61 20.38 -6.32
C VAL A 88 9.04 21.36 -7.35
N LYS A 89 8.23 20.85 -8.26
CA LYS A 89 7.53 21.71 -9.24
C LYS A 89 6.55 22.66 -8.54
N ASP A 90 5.72 22.12 -7.67
CA ASP A 90 4.70 22.82 -6.90
C ASP A 90 4.34 22.02 -5.62
N PHE A 91 3.63 22.65 -4.67
CA PHE A 91 3.23 22.00 -3.42
C PHE A 91 2.40 20.74 -3.64
N SER A 92 1.58 20.69 -4.71
CA SER A 92 0.74 19.54 -4.99
C SER A 92 1.54 18.27 -5.32
N ARG A 93 2.79 18.44 -5.79
CA ARG A 93 3.72 17.31 -6.04
C ARG A 93 4.29 16.78 -4.73
N PHE A 94 4.55 17.65 -3.77
CA PHE A 94 5.01 17.24 -2.45
C PHE A 94 3.91 16.52 -1.66
N GLY A 95 2.71 17.15 -1.53
CA GLY A 95 1.56 16.56 -0.84
C GLY A 95 0.26 17.29 -1.14
N ARG A 96 -0.85 16.80 -0.60
CA ARG A 96 -2.18 17.44 -0.68
C ARG A 96 -2.85 17.56 0.69
N ASP A 97 -2.25 17.00 1.73
CA ASP A 97 -2.70 17.20 3.11
C ASP A 97 -1.97 18.42 3.70
N TYR A 98 -2.73 19.48 3.98
CA TYR A 98 -2.17 20.76 4.43
C TYR A 98 -1.61 20.71 5.85
N ILE A 99 -2.15 19.83 6.71
CA ILE A 99 -1.67 19.68 8.09
C ILE A 99 -0.27 19.06 8.05
N GLU A 100 -0.14 17.97 7.31
CA GLU A 100 1.10 17.22 7.21
C GLU A 100 2.19 18.01 6.47
N ILE A 101 1.82 18.76 5.41
CA ILE A 101 2.76 19.68 4.73
C ILE A 101 3.20 20.79 5.66
N GLY A 102 2.28 21.36 6.44
CA GLY A 102 2.58 22.38 7.43
C GLY A 102 3.61 21.89 8.45
N ASP A 103 3.43 20.69 9.00
CA ASP A 103 4.37 20.08 9.93
C ASP A 103 5.77 19.92 9.33
N TYR A 104 5.87 19.52 8.06
CA TYR A 104 7.16 19.45 7.38
C TYR A 104 7.81 20.83 7.19
N LEU A 105 7.06 21.81 6.71
CA LEU A 105 7.59 23.12 6.33
C LEU A 105 7.84 24.04 7.53
N GLU A 106 6.99 23.97 8.57
CA GLU A 106 7.06 24.85 9.72
C GLU A 106 7.88 24.29 10.87
N GLN A 107 7.95 22.97 11.01
CA GLN A 107 8.62 22.30 12.12
C GLN A 107 9.85 21.50 11.66
N LEU A 108 9.65 20.47 10.83
CA LEU A 108 10.70 19.50 10.55
C LEU A 108 11.85 20.07 9.71
N PHE A 109 11.56 20.73 8.59
CA PHE A 109 12.60 21.25 7.69
C PHE A 109 13.40 22.39 8.31
N PRO A 110 12.79 23.37 9.02
CA PRO A 110 13.55 24.37 9.76
C PRO A 110 14.42 23.77 10.87
N PHE A 111 13.91 22.78 11.59
CA PHE A 111 14.66 22.09 12.64
C PHE A 111 15.88 21.32 12.09
N LEU A 112 15.74 20.68 10.93
CA LEU A 112 16.83 19.94 10.27
C LEU A 112 17.72 20.83 9.39
N GLY A 113 17.37 22.11 9.18
CA GLY A 113 18.09 23.03 8.33
C GLY A 113 17.94 22.74 6.82
N VAL A 114 16.85 22.11 6.42
CA VAL A 114 16.56 21.75 5.02
C VAL A 114 15.84 22.92 4.34
N ARG A 115 16.39 23.38 3.20
CA ARG A 115 15.72 24.37 2.33
C ARG A 115 14.68 23.65 1.47
N PHE A 116 13.48 24.22 1.38
CA PHE A 116 12.41 23.71 0.53
C PHE A 116 12.01 24.75 -0.50
N ILE A 117 11.96 24.34 -1.79
CA ILE A 117 11.65 25.21 -2.92
C ILE A 117 10.54 24.59 -3.77
N ALA A 118 9.46 25.35 -4.04
CA ALA A 118 8.39 25.01 -4.97
C ALA A 118 8.39 26.02 -6.14
N VAL A 119 8.90 25.59 -7.30
CA VAL A 119 9.23 26.47 -8.43
C VAL A 119 8.02 27.25 -8.96
N ASN A 120 6.93 26.57 -9.28
CA ASN A 120 5.73 27.21 -9.83
C ASN A 120 4.98 28.07 -8.78
N ASP A 121 5.12 27.72 -7.51
CA ASP A 121 4.51 28.46 -6.41
C ASP A 121 5.37 29.65 -5.98
N ARG A 122 6.57 29.83 -6.58
CA ARG A 122 7.55 30.86 -6.24
C ARG A 122 7.82 30.90 -4.73
N TYR A 123 7.92 29.72 -4.14
CA TYR A 123 8.16 29.57 -2.71
C TYR A 123 9.58 29.05 -2.46
N ASP A 124 10.29 29.74 -1.56
CA ASP A 124 11.59 29.34 -1.05
C ASP A 124 11.62 29.58 0.46
N SER A 125 11.89 28.54 1.22
CA SER A 125 11.90 28.61 2.68
C SER A 125 13.02 29.51 3.25
N GLN A 126 14.03 29.88 2.45
CA GLN A 126 15.08 30.82 2.87
C GLN A 126 14.75 32.28 2.59
N GLU A 127 13.93 32.59 1.58
CA GLU A 127 13.59 33.96 1.19
C GLU A 127 12.44 34.56 1.98
N GLY A 128 11.60 33.73 2.60
CA GLY A 128 10.44 34.15 3.40
C GLY A 128 10.79 34.45 4.85
N GLY A 129 10.73 35.72 5.26
CA GLY A 129 10.85 36.11 6.66
C GLY A 129 9.86 35.38 7.57
N LYS A 130 10.29 35.03 8.75
CA LYS A 130 9.74 34.07 9.73
C LYS A 130 8.25 34.14 10.15
N GLN A 131 7.42 35.00 9.58
CA GLN A 131 6.01 35.16 10.02
C GLN A 131 4.94 35.12 8.93
N THR A 132 5.29 35.26 7.65
CA THR A 132 4.31 35.31 6.54
C THR A 132 4.23 34.00 5.76
N ALA A 133 5.26 33.16 5.83
CA ALA A 133 5.36 31.92 5.06
C ALA A 133 4.29 30.88 5.43
N GLY A 134 3.99 30.74 6.72
CA GLY A 134 2.99 29.76 7.21
C GLY A 134 1.59 30.04 6.70
N LEU A 135 1.15 31.31 6.74
CA LEU A 135 -0.19 31.70 6.30
C LEU A 135 -0.37 31.54 4.77
N GLU A 136 0.66 31.87 3.98
CA GLU A 136 0.64 31.73 2.54
C GLU A 136 0.61 30.25 2.11
N VAL A 137 1.42 29.40 2.76
CA VAL A 137 1.43 27.95 2.53
C VAL A 137 0.09 27.32 2.92
N ALA A 138 -0.45 27.67 4.09
CA ALA A 138 -1.76 27.20 4.55
C ALA A 138 -2.87 27.61 3.57
N PHE A 139 -2.84 28.83 3.06
CA PHE A 139 -3.82 29.32 2.08
C PHE A 139 -3.70 28.62 0.72
N LYS A 140 -2.48 28.42 0.20
CA LYS A 140 -2.26 27.65 -1.03
C LYS A 140 -2.72 26.21 -0.90
N ASN A 141 -2.42 25.55 0.21
CA ASN A 141 -2.87 24.18 0.47
C ASN A 141 -4.40 24.09 0.59
N PHE A 142 -5.04 25.09 1.21
CA PHE A 142 -6.50 25.21 1.26
C PHE A 142 -7.10 25.32 -0.15
N ILE A 143 -6.49 26.13 -1.04
CA ILE A 143 -6.93 26.24 -2.43
C ILE A 143 -6.78 24.91 -3.17
N TYR A 144 -5.67 24.18 -2.99
CA TYR A 144 -5.48 22.88 -3.62
C TYR A 144 -6.46 21.82 -3.12
N ASP A 145 -6.77 21.79 -1.82
CA ASP A 145 -7.79 20.90 -1.26
C ASP A 145 -9.17 21.26 -1.78
N PHE A 146 -9.51 22.55 -1.80
CA PHE A 146 -10.76 23.04 -2.37
C PHE A 146 -10.91 22.67 -3.85
N TYR A 147 -9.86 22.88 -4.66
CA TYR A 147 -9.83 22.49 -6.06
C TYR A 147 -10.00 20.99 -6.26
N SER A 148 -9.32 20.19 -5.45
CA SER A 148 -9.46 18.72 -5.47
C SER A 148 -10.89 18.27 -5.13
N ARG A 149 -11.53 18.90 -4.14
CA ARG A 149 -12.93 18.63 -3.76
C ARG A 149 -13.90 19.07 -4.86
N ASP A 150 -13.71 20.24 -5.43
CA ASP A 150 -14.53 20.78 -6.51
C ASP A 150 -14.44 19.90 -7.76
N THR A 151 -13.22 19.52 -8.16
CA THR A 151 -12.98 18.60 -9.28
C THR A 151 -13.64 17.25 -9.04
N SER A 152 -13.49 16.68 -7.84
CA SER A 152 -14.15 15.42 -7.47
C SER A 152 -15.69 15.53 -7.55
N LYS A 153 -16.25 16.66 -7.12
CA LYS A 153 -17.69 16.93 -7.21
C LYS A 153 -18.16 17.06 -8.67
N LYS A 154 -17.39 17.75 -9.51
CA LYS A 154 -17.67 17.89 -10.96
C LYS A 154 -17.66 16.53 -11.65
N ILE A 155 -16.62 15.70 -11.42
CA ILE A 155 -16.54 14.34 -11.97
C ILE A 155 -17.72 13.49 -11.51
N ARG A 156 -18.10 13.55 -10.23
CA ARG A 156 -19.27 12.83 -9.70
C ARG A 156 -20.56 13.28 -10.37
N ASN A 157 -20.76 14.58 -10.57
CA ASN A 157 -21.93 15.12 -11.24
C ASN A 157 -22.02 14.67 -12.70
N VAL A 158 -20.90 14.67 -13.44
CA VAL A 158 -20.83 14.14 -14.80
C VAL A 158 -21.18 12.65 -14.84
N ARG A 159 -20.58 11.84 -13.96
CA ARG A 159 -20.88 10.41 -13.87
C ARG A 159 -22.35 10.13 -13.52
N ASN A 160 -22.94 10.91 -12.63
CA ASN A 160 -24.37 10.80 -12.29
C ASN A 160 -25.27 11.14 -13.49
N ARG A 161 -24.93 12.18 -14.24
CA ARG A 161 -25.67 12.55 -15.47
C ARG A 161 -25.55 11.45 -16.52
N MET A 162 -24.36 10.93 -16.77
CA MET A 162 -24.15 9.81 -17.69
C MET A 162 -24.92 8.56 -17.26
N ALA A 163 -24.90 8.23 -15.96
CA ALA A 163 -25.63 7.11 -15.40
C ALA A 163 -27.15 7.24 -15.65
N LYS A 164 -27.74 8.42 -15.37
CA LYS A 164 -29.16 8.72 -15.63
C LYS A 164 -29.53 8.67 -17.10
N ALA A 165 -28.59 9.00 -18.00
CA ALA A 165 -28.77 8.90 -19.45
C ALA A 165 -28.50 7.47 -19.99
N GLY A 166 -28.21 6.47 -19.14
CA GLY A 166 -27.90 5.11 -19.57
C GLY A 166 -26.60 4.98 -20.37
N GLN A 167 -25.72 5.96 -20.28
CA GLN A 167 -24.45 5.98 -21.01
C GLN A 167 -23.39 5.10 -20.32
N PHE A 168 -22.60 4.40 -21.12
CA PHE A 168 -21.47 3.61 -20.63
C PHE A 168 -20.28 4.52 -20.30
N ALA A 169 -19.87 4.56 -19.02
CA ALA A 169 -18.85 5.48 -18.54
C ALA A 169 -17.50 4.82 -18.17
N SER A 170 -17.38 3.48 -18.29
CA SER A 170 -16.15 2.78 -17.93
C SER A 170 -15.12 2.78 -19.06
N ALA A 171 -13.83 2.64 -18.69
CA ALA A 171 -12.74 2.61 -19.66
C ALA A 171 -12.86 1.40 -20.61
N ASN A 172 -13.10 0.20 -20.07
CA ASN A 172 -13.18 -1.06 -20.83
C ASN A 172 -14.60 -1.57 -20.90
N ALA A 173 -15.02 -2.02 -22.10
CA ALA A 173 -16.31 -2.68 -22.30
C ALA A 173 -16.34 -4.05 -21.57
N PRO A 174 -17.53 -4.52 -21.13
CA PRO A 174 -17.69 -5.87 -20.62
C PRO A 174 -17.35 -6.93 -21.69
N TYR A 175 -16.92 -8.09 -21.26
CA TYR A 175 -16.71 -9.22 -22.18
C TYR A 175 -17.99 -9.53 -22.97
N GLY A 176 -17.89 -9.69 -24.27
CA GLY A 176 -19.04 -9.82 -25.16
C GLY A 176 -19.53 -8.51 -25.80
N TYR A 177 -18.97 -7.37 -25.35
CA TYR A 177 -19.27 -6.06 -25.92
C TYR A 177 -18.00 -5.30 -26.31
N LEU A 178 -18.17 -4.36 -27.23
CA LEU A 178 -17.21 -3.34 -27.61
C LEU A 178 -17.82 -1.95 -27.35
N LYS A 179 -16.98 -0.94 -27.30
CA LYS A 179 -17.45 0.44 -27.42
C LYS A 179 -17.71 0.76 -28.88
N SER A 180 -18.82 1.41 -29.17
CA SER A 180 -19.09 1.90 -30.51
C SER A 180 -17.99 2.85 -30.98
N THR A 181 -17.62 2.76 -32.24
CA THR A 181 -16.66 3.66 -32.89
C THR A 181 -17.25 5.07 -33.11
N VAL A 182 -18.56 5.17 -33.19
CA VAL A 182 -19.30 6.43 -33.38
C VAL A 182 -19.56 7.13 -32.04
N ASP A 183 -19.96 6.38 -31.02
CA ASP A 183 -20.26 6.89 -29.68
C ASP A 183 -19.61 6.00 -28.61
N LYS A 184 -18.53 6.48 -28.01
CA LYS A 184 -17.77 5.75 -26.97
C LYS A 184 -18.60 5.41 -25.73
N HIS A 185 -19.79 6.00 -25.58
CA HIS A 185 -20.70 5.76 -24.47
C HIS A 185 -21.78 4.70 -24.77
N LYS A 186 -21.75 4.10 -25.98
CA LYS A 186 -22.63 3.00 -26.37
C LYS A 186 -21.86 1.70 -26.48
N LEU A 187 -22.52 0.60 -26.07
CA LEU A 187 -22.02 -0.76 -26.23
C LEU A 187 -22.58 -1.35 -27.52
N VAL A 188 -21.72 -2.06 -28.26
CA VAL A 188 -22.07 -2.88 -29.44
C VAL A 188 -21.62 -4.29 -29.21
N ILE A 189 -22.33 -5.27 -29.75
CA ILE A 189 -22.02 -6.70 -29.56
C ILE A 189 -20.69 -7.05 -30.24
N ASP A 190 -19.87 -7.81 -29.54
CA ASP A 190 -18.71 -8.52 -30.05
C ASP A 190 -19.11 -9.99 -30.25
N GLU A 191 -19.51 -10.39 -31.46
CA GLU A 191 -20.14 -11.68 -31.71
C GLU A 191 -19.27 -12.88 -31.27
N GLU A 192 -17.95 -12.80 -31.41
CA GLU A 192 -17.05 -13.88 -30.97
C GLU A 192 -17.15 -14.09 -29.45
N ALA A 193 -17.01 -13.04 -28.67
CA ALA A 193 -17.10 -13.11 -27.21
C ALA A 193 -18.56 -13.26 -26.73
N ALA A 194 -19.54 -12.72 -27.46
CA ALA A 194 -20.96 -12.82 -27.13
C ALA A 194 -21.47 -14.26 -27.26
N ALA A 195 -20.96 -15.03 -28.20
CA ALA A 195 -21.30 -16.44 -28.33
C ALA A 195 -20.95 -17.22 -27.03
N ILE A 196 -19.81 -16.93 -26.44
CA ILE A 196 -19.39 -17.57 -25.19
C ILE A 196 -20.27 -17.09 -24.01
N VAL A 197 -20.68 -15.81 -24.00
CA VAL A 197 -21.60 -15.31 -22.98
C VAL A 197 -22.95 -16.02 -23.08
N ARG A 198 -23.52 -16.18 -24.29
CA ARG A 198 -24.77 -16.94 -24.51
C ARG A 198 -24.64 -18.37 -24.01
N GLU A 199 -23.52 -19.04 -24.33
CA GLU A 199 -23.24 -20.42 -23.87
C GLU A 199 -23.18 -20.48 -22.31
N ILE A 200 -22.51 -19.54 -21.64
CA ILE A 200 -22.47 -19.48 -20.17
C ILE A 200 -23.87 -19.42 -19.58
N PHE A 201 -24.76 -18.59 -20.14
CA PHE A 201 -26.15 -18.50 -19.69
C PHE A 201 -26.92 -19.80 -19.94
N GLN A 202 -26.78 -20.45 -21.12
CA GLN A 202 -27.40 -21.72 -21.41
C GLN A 202 -26.95 -22.83 -20.47
N LEU A 203 -25.65 -22.95 -20.24
CA LEU A 203 -25.09 -23.91 -19.28
C LEU A 203 -25.61 -23.68 -17.85
N ARG A 204 -25.84 -22.42 -17.48
CA ARG A 204 -26.43 -22.10 -16.17
C ARG A 204 -27.91 -22.49 -16.11
N LEU A 205 -28.68 -22.23 -17.18
CA LEU A 205 -30.09 -22.62 -17.28
C LEU A 205 -30.27 -24.15 -17.29
N SER A 206 -29.30 -24.94 -17.80
CA SER A 206 -29.29 -26.41 -17.67
C SER A 206 -28.92 -26.90 -16.26
N GLY A 207 -28.73 -26.00 -15.28
CA GLY A 207 -28.48 -26.33 -13.86
C GLY A 207 -27.03 -26.46 -13.46
N LEU A 208 -26.07 -26.18 -14.34
CA LEU A 208 -24.65 -26.30 -14.03
C LEU A 208 -24.20 -25.18 -13.05
N SER A 209 -23.33 -25.56 -12.12
CA SER A 209 -22.71 -24.61 -11.19
C SER A 209 -21.64 -23.76 -11.89
N GLY A 210 -21.33 -22.58 -11.34
CA GLY A 210 -20.25 -21.73 -11.86
C GLY A 210 -18.89 -22.41 -11.92
N ASN A 211 -18.60 -23.33 -10.99
CA ASN A 211 -17.40 -24.15 -11.00
C ASN A 211 -17.36 -25.07 -12.23
N LYS A 212 -18.47 -25.77 -12.50
CA LYS A 212 -18.54 -26.71 -13.61
C LYS A 212 -18.49 -25.98 -14.95
N ILE A 213 -19.14 -24.83 -15.07
CA ILE A 213 -19.06 -23.97 -16.25
C ILE A 213 -17.62 -23.53 -16.50
N ALA A 214 -16.93 -23.01 -15.46
CA ALA A 214 -15.52 -22.62 -15.59
C ALA A 214 -14.60 -23.79 -16.00
N SER A 215 -14.86 -25.00 -15.47
CA SER A 215 -14.14 -26.22 -15.86
C SER A 215 -14.32 -26.54 -17.36
N ILE A 216 -15.56 -26.53 -17.85
CA ILE A 216 -15.88 -26.78 -19.26
C ILE A 216 -15.19 -25.79 -20.20
N LEU A 217 -15.23 -24.49 -19.85
CA LEU A 217 -14.58 -23.45 -20.66
C LEU A 217 -13.04 -23.62 -20.68
N ASN A 218 -12.43 -24.01 -19.57
CA ASN A 218 -11.01 -24.26 -19.48
C ASN A 218 -10.61 -25.58 -20.22
N GLU A 219 -11.40 -26.64 -20.09
CA GLU A 219 -11.20 -27.91 -20.80
C GLU A 219 -11.20 -27.72 -22.32
N ARG A 220 -12.04 -26.81 -22.82
CA ARG A 220 -12.10 -26.41 -24.23
C ARG A 220 -11.08 -25.35 -24.63
N ALA A 221 -10.19 -24.94 -23.73
CA ALA A 221 -9.18 -23.90 -23.96
C ALA A 221 -9.78 -22.54 -24.42
N ILE A 222 -11.03 -22.21 -24.04
CA ILE A 222 -11.68 -20.94 -24.38
C ILE A 222 -10.99 -19.81 -23.62
N PRO A 223 -10.50 -18.74 -24.28
CA PRO A 223 -9.83 -17.64 -23.62
C PRO A 223 -10.73 -16.97 -22.57
N SER A 224 -10.22 -16.74 -21.37
CA SER A 224 -10.94 -15.95 -20.37
C SER A 224 -11.03 -14.48 -20.81
N PRO A 225 -11.92 -13.64 -20.21
CA PRO A 225 -12.05 -12.24 -20.59
C PRO A 225 -10.73 -11.47 -20.62
N ALA A 226 -9.83 -11.74 -19.68
CA ALA A 226 -8.51 -11.12 -19.64
C ALA A 226 -7.61 -11.60 -20.79
N GLN A 227 -7.58 -12.92 -21.05
CA GLN A 227 -6.80 -13.48 -22.14
C GLN A 227 -7.34 -13.04 -23.50
N TYR A 228 -8.66 -12.96 -23.65
CA TYR A 228 -9.32 -12.48 -24.85
C TYR A 228 -8.94 -11.03 -25.16
N ALA A 229 -8.98 -10.18 -24.14
CA ALA A 229 -8.59 -8.77 -24.28
C ALA A 229 -7.10 -8.61 -24.67
N LEU A 230 -6.21 -9.45 -24.12
CA LEU A 230 -4.79 -9.48 -24.50
C LEU A 230 -4.60 -9.91 -25.95
N ASN A 231 -5.25 -10.98 -26.37
CA ASN A 231 -5.15 -11.52 -27.73
C ASN A 231 -5.57 -10.48 -28.79
N HIS A 232 -6.53 -9.60 -28.42
CA HIS A 232 -7.06 -8.56 -29.30
C HIS A 232 -6.43 -7.18 -29.07
N LYS A 233 -5.34 -7.07 -28.31
CA LYS A 233 -4.63 -5.79 -27.97
C LYS A 233 -5.58 -4.70 -27.46
N ARG A 234 -6.62 -5.08 -26.71
CA ARG A 234 -7.68 -4.16 -26.25
C ARG A 234 -7.31 -3.55 -24.89
N GLY A 235 -6.48 -2.49 -24.89
CA GLY A 235 -6.38 -1.53 -23.79
C GLY A 235 -6.04 -2.06 -22.40
N MET A 236 -5.64 -3.32 -22.25
CA MET A 236 -5.15 -3.85 -20.98
C MET A 236 -3.64 -3.70 -20.89
N ASP A 237 -3.18 -3.04 -19.84
CA ASP A 237 -1.78 -3.07 -19.47
C ASP A 237 -1.39 -4.53 -19.14
N TRP A 238 -0.64 -5.17 -20.04
CA TRP A 238 -0.15 -6.54 -19.88
C TRP A 238 0.63 -6.73 -18.58
N ARG A 239 1.24 -5.67 -18.03
CA ARG A 239 1.97 -5.67 -16.75
C ARG A 239 1.03 -5.88 -15.55
N ARG A 240 -0.23 -5.52 -15.67
CA ARG A 240 -1.28 -5.70 -14.65
C ARG A 240 -2.07 -6.99 -14.81
N VAL A 241 -1.94 -7.67 -15.92
CA VAL A 241 -2.55 -8.98 -16.12
C VAL A 241 -1.71 -10.00 -15.37
N ASN A 242 -2.03 -10.19 -14.10
CA ASN A 242 -1.54 -11.33 -13.34
C ASN A 242 -1.73 -12.59 -14.18
N GLN A 243 -0.75 -13.51 -14.18
CA GLN A 243 -0.71 -14.78 -14.93
C GLN A 243 -1.94 -15.71 -14.77
N LYS A 244 -3.01 -15.25 -14.13
CA LYS A 244 -4.26 -15.97 -13.85
C LYS A 244 -5.27 -15.78 -14.99
N THR A 245 -4.91 -16.23 -16.18
CA THR A 245 -5.69 -16.04 -17.41
C THR A 245 -6.82 -17.05 -17.61
N ALA A 246 -6.90 -18.11 -16.81
CA ALA A 246 -7.95 -19.12 -16.92
C ALA A 246 -9.32 -18.62 -16.40
N TRP A 247 -10.38 -19.27 -16.85
CA TRP A 247 -11.71 -19.10 -16.27
C TRP A 247 -11.73 -19.56 -14.81
N ASP A 248 -12.44 -18.84 -13.99
CA ASP A 248 -12.75 -19.22 -12.62
C ASP A 248 -14.23 -18.92 -12.30
N PRO A 249 -14.78 -19.54 -11.24
CA PRO A 249 -16.20 -19.36 -10.89
C PRO A 249 -16.59 -17.91 -10.66
N ALA A 250 -15.68 -17.07 -10.16
CA ALA A 250 -15.97 -15.65 -9.90
C ALA A 250 -16.21 -14.88 -11.20
N LYS A 251 -15.42 -15.15 -12.26
CA LYS A 251 -15.61 -14.57 -13.60
C LYS A 251 -16.94 -14.99 -14.20
N VAL A 252 -17.27 -16.29 -14.13
CA VAL A 252 -18.55 -16.82 -14.59
C VAL A 252 -19.72 -16.17 -13.84
N LEU A 253 -19.64 -16.10 -12.51
CA LEU A 253 -20.69 -15.49 -11.70
C LEU A 253 -20.82 -13.98 -11.94
N ALA A 254 -19.72 -13.28 -12.21
CA ALA A 254 -19.74 -11.86 -12.55
C ALA A 254 -20.52 -11.63 -13.87
N ILE A 255 -20.30 -12.48 -14.87
CA ILE A 255 -21.06 -12.43 -16.13
C ILE A 255 -22.55 -12.71 -15.87
N LEU A 256 -22.87 -13.82 -15.18
CA LEU A 256 -24.26 -14.23 -14.92
C LEU A 256 -25.07 -13.23 -14.09
N LYS A 257 -24.42 -12.38 -13.28
CA LYS A 257 -25.05 -11.37 -12.44
C LYS A 257 -25.12 -9.97 -13.06
N ASP A 258 -24.50 -9.80 -14.22
CA ASP A 258 -24.41 -8.49 -14.84
C ASP A 258 -25.59 -8.23 -15.78
N GLU A 259 -26.46 -7.31 -15.39
CA GLU A 259 -27.69 -6.96 -16.10
C GLU A 259 -27.43 -6.30 -17.47
N ARG A 260 -26.22 -5.85 -17.73
CA ARG A 260 -25.83 -5.29 -19.02
C ARG A 260 -25.98 -6.31 -20.16
N TYR A 261 -25.82 -7.60 -19.86
CA TYR A 261 -26.05 -8.66 -20.87
C TYR A 261 -27.52 -8.78 -21.29
N ALA A 262 -28.45 -8.26 -20.51
CA ALA A 262 -29.87 -8.15 -20.85
C ALA A 262 -30.25 -6.78 -21.46
N GLY A 263 -29.29 -5.97 -21.88
CA GLY A 263 -29.50 -4.67 -22.52
C GLY A 263 -29.71 -3.49 -21.58
N ASN A 264 -29.63 -3.69 -20.26
CA ASN A 264 -29.88 -2.66 -19.26
C ASN A 264 -28.57 -2.10 -18.68
N MET A 265 -28.46 -0.78 -18.60
CA MET A 265 -27.31 -0.14 -17.94
C MET A 265 -27.59 0.01 -16.45
N VAL A 266 -26.71 -0.56 -15.61
CA VAL A 266 -26.75 -0.41 -14.16
C VAL A 266 -25.47 0.26 -13.70
N SER A 267 -25.63 1.43 -13.09
CA SER A 267 -24.53 2.30 -12.68
C SER A 267 -24.60 2.61 -11.18
N LEU A 268 -23.51 3.17 -10.65
CA LEU A 268 -23.38 3.63 -9.26
C LEU A 268 -23.59 2.52 -8.21
N ARG A 269 -23.14 1.29 -8.50
CA ARG A 269 -23.19 0.15 -7.56
C ARG A 269 -22.25 0.31 -6.35
N ARG A 270 -21.30 1.23 -6.44
CA ARG A 270 -20.31 1.52 -5.41
C ARG A 270 -20.10 3.02 -5.31
N THR A 271 -19.77 3.49 -4.10
CA THR A 271 -19.46 4.90 -3.83
C THR A 271 -18.22 5.02 -2.97
N LEU A 272 -17.51 6.13 -3.13
CA LEU A 272 -16.41 6.51 -2.24
C LEU A 272 -16.96 7.40 -1.13
N ASN A 273 -16.83 6.97 0.12
CA ASN A 273 -17.22 7.78 1.28
C ASN A 273 -16.15 8.85 1.56
N GLY A 274 -16.34 10.02 0.92
CA GLY A 274 -15.39 11.14 1.01
C GLY A 274 -14.22 11.03 0.03
N ILE A 275 -13.28 11.95 0.15
CA ILE A 275 -12.09 12.02 -0.72
C ILE A 275 -11.09 10.90 -0.41
N TYR A 276 -11.04 10.46 0.85
CA TYR A 276 -10.12 9.45 1.38
C TYR A 276 -10.81 8.16 1.81
N GLY A 277 -12.13 8.04 1.57
CA GLY A 277 -12.94 6.94 2.06
C GLY A 277 -12.74 5.65 1.26
N ALA A 278 -13.08 4.54 1.91
CA ALA A 278 -13.13 3.24 1.26
C ALA A 278 -14.22 3.19 0.20
N ASP A 279 -13.97 2.45 -0.88
CA ASP A 279 -14.97 2.12 -1.89
C ASP A 279 -16.00 1.15 -1.27
N THR A 280 -17.21 1.65 -1.02
CA THR A 280 -18.30 0.92 -0.36
C THR A 280 -19.41 0.57 -1.34
N PRO A 281 -20.03 -0.63 -1.20
CA PRO A 281 -21.21 -0.98 -1.99
C PRO A 281 -22.38 -0.08 -1.62
N VAL A 282 -23.16 0.28 -2.62
CA VAL A 282 -24.43 1.02 -2.48
C VAL A 282 -25.58 0.02 -2.48
N GLU A 283 -26.63 0.27 -1.70
CA GLU A 283 -27.83 -0.56 -1.68
C GLU A 283 -28.48 -0.62 -3.07
N LYS A 284 -29.11 -1.75 -3.40
CA LYS A 284 -29.64 -2.00 -4.75
C LYS A 284 -30.72 -1.03 -5.18
N GLU A 285 -31.45 -0.51 -4.22
CA GLU A 285 -32.54 0.45 -4.39
C GLU A 285 -32.04 1.83 -4.85
N GLU A 286 -30.79 2.13 -4.55
CA GLU A 286 -30.12 3.38 -4.93
C GLU A 286 -29.37 3.28 -6.26
N TRP A 287 -29.31 2.10 -6.87
CA TRP A 287 -28.64 1.93 -8.16
C TRP A 287 -29.40 2.68 -9.26
N ILE A 288 -28.67 3.36 -10.14
CA ILE A 288 -29.29 3.94 -11.33
C ILE A 288 -29.35 2.86 -12.40
N ARG A 289 -30.59 2.48 -12.74
CA ARG A 289 -30.89 1.49 -13.78
C ARG A 289 -31.63 2.16 -14.92
N VAL A 290 -31.13 1.97 -16.15
CA VAL A 290 -31.76 2.44 -17.38
C VAL A 290 -31.92 1.23 -18.32
N GLU A 291 -33.14 0.98 -18.76
CA GLU A 291 -33.46 -0.19 -19.57
C GLU A 291 -33.24 0.09 -21.07
N ASN A 292 -32.94 -1.00 -21.83
CA ASN A 292 -32.84 -0.98 -23.28
C ASN A 292 -31.86 0.08 -23.85
N THR A 293 -30.69 0.23 -23.19
CA THR A 293 -29.68 1.22 -23.59
C THR A 293 -28.80 0.72 -24.75
N HIS A 294 -28.73 -0.58 -24.95
CA HIS A 294 -27.91 -1.26 -25.98
C HIS A 294 -28.48 -2.65 -26.30
N GLU A 295 -28.02 -3.24 -27.39
CA GLU A 295 -28.49 -4.54 -27.83
C GLU A 295 -28.13 -5.62 -26.80
N ALA A 296 -29.13 -6.44 -26.44
CA ALA A 296 -28.97 -7.51 -25.44
C ALA A 296 -28.31 -8.75 -26.05
N ILE A 297 -27.32 -9.32 -25.37
CA ILE A 297 -26.73 -10.62 -25.74
C ILE A 297 -27.66 -11.76 -25.33
N VAL A 298 -28.39 -11.60 -24.23
CA VAL A 298 -29.29 -12.60 -23.65
C VAL A 298 -30.65 -11.99 -23.39
N SER A 299 -31.73 -12.75 -23.63
CA SER A 299 -33.08 -12.24 -23.34
C SER A 299 -33.23 -11.91 -21.85
N TYR A 300 -33.98 -10.83 -21.53
CA TYR A 300 -34.26 -10.49 -20.13
C TYR A 300 -34.95 -11.63 -19.38
N LYS A 301 -35.79 -12.42 -20.07
CA LYS A 301 -36.46 -13.61 -19.53
C LYS A 301 -35.46 -14.66 -19.04
N ASP A 302 -34.44 -14.95 -19.82
CA ASP A 302 -33.41 -15.94 -19.46
C ASP A 302 -32.47 -15.39 -18.38
N PHE A 303 -32.11 -14.12 -18.45
CA PHE A 303 -31.39 -13.43 -17.38
C PHE A 303 -32.14 -13.54 -16.06
N ALA A 304 -33.44 -13.20 -16.03
CA ALA A 304 -34.28 -13.27 -14.82
C ALA A 304 -34.36 -14.69 -14.26
N LYS A 305 -34.53 -15.72 -15.14
CA LYS A 305 -34.50 -17.12 -14.71
C LYS A 305 -33.16 -17.49 -14.05
N VAL A 306 -32.06 -17.04 -14.58
CA VAL A 306 -30.74 -17.27 -13.97
C VAL A 306 -30.66 -16.59 -12.60
N GLN A 307 -31.19 -15.37 -12.41
CA GLN A 307 -31.19 -14.70 -11.11
C GLN A 307 -31.97 -15.48 -10.05
N THR A 308 -33.10 -16.13 -10.41
CA THR A 308 -33.86 -16.93 -9.43
C THR A 308 -33.05 -18.09 -8.89
N THR A 309 -32.12 -18.67 -9.69
CA THR A 309 -31.25 -19.75 -9.22
C THR A 309 -30.26 -19.32 -8.11
N PHE A 310 -29.95 -18.03 -8.03
CA PHE A 310 -29.10 -17.51 -6.95
C PHE A 310 -29.89 -17.26 -5.68
N LEU A 311 -31.16 -16.86 -5.76
CA LEU A 311 -32.03 -16.62 -4.61
C LEU A 311 -32.32 -17.91 -3.83
N THR A 312 -32.58 -19.01 -4.54
CA THR A 312 -32.78 -20.33 -3.93
C THR A 312 -31.52 -20.83 -3.21
N TYR A 313 -30.34 -20.54 -3.77
CA TYR A 313 -29.07 -20.94 -3.16
C TYR A 313 -28.71 -20.11 -1.91
N GLN A 314 -29.06 -18.81 -1.87
CA GLN A 314 -28.81 -17.95 -0.70
C GLN A 314 -29.69 -18.33 0.51
N LYS A 315 -30.92 -18.78 0.31
CA LYS A 315 -31.79 -19.23 1.39
C LYS A 315 -31.31 -20.52 2.09
N SER A 316 -30.48 -21.31 1.42
CA SER A 316 -29.97 -22.60 1.93
C SER A 316 -28.61 -22.52 2.62
N GLN A 317 -27.94 -21.37 2.60
CA GLN A 317 -26.63 -21.22 3.27
C GLN A 317 -26.74 -20.30 4.49
N PRO A 318 -26.30 -20.74 5.68
CA PRO A 318 -26.07 -19.83 6.79
C PRO A 318 -25.01 -18.81 6.36
N LYS A 319 -25.18 -17.53 6.77
CA LYS A 319 -24.19 -16.45 6.52
C LYS A 319 -22.80 -17.02 6.78
N ALA A 320 -21.99 -17.09 5.72
CA ALA A 320 -20.63 -17.60 5.84
C ALA A 320 -19.87 -16.68 6.80
N VAL A 321 -19.67 -17.14 8.02
CA VAL A 321 -18.71 -16.53 8.93
C VAL A 321 -17.39 -16.54 8.18
N GLN A 322 -16.84 -15.38 7.93
CA GLN A 322 -15.55 -15.22 7.24
C GLN A 322 -14.51 -16.00 8.06
N ARG A 323 -14.19 -17.19 7.58
CA ARG A 323 -13.32 -18.11 8.33
C ARG A 323 -11.90 -17.77 7.97
N TYR A 324 -11.15 -17.30 8.96
CA TYR A 324 -9.72 -17.10 8.79
C TYR A 324 -9.06 -18.42 8.36
N ASN A 325 -8.17 -18.35 7.40
CA ASN A 325 -7.40 -19.47 6.90
C ASN A 325 -6.07 -18.92 6.35
N ALA A 326 -4.97 -19.29 6.97
CA ALA A 326 -3.62 -18.88 6.57
C ALA A 326 -3.07 -19.70 5.38
N PHE A 327 -3.69 -20.86 5.07
CA PHE A 327 -3.19 -21.80 4.06
C PHE A 327 -3.37 -21.28 2.64
N THR A 328 -2.31 -21.29 1.87
CA THR A 328 -2.21 -20.77 0.50
C THR A 328 -1.54 -21.80 -0.39
N CYS A 329 -2.08 -22.03 -1.57
CA CYS A 329 -1.46 -22.90 -2.56
C CYS A 329 -0.16 -22.27 -3.10
N ALA A 330 0.97 -22.95 -2.97
CA ALA A 330 2.27 -22.47 -3.44
C ALA A 330 2.34 -22.30 -4.96
N HIS A 331 1.61 -23.14 -5.72
CA HIS A 331 1.63 -23.11 -7.18
C HIS A 331 0.86 -21.95 -7.81
N CYS A 332 -0.30 -21.57 -7.25
CA CYS A 332 -1.14 -20.50 -7.82
C CYS A 332 -1.29 -19.26 -6.92
N GLY A 333 -0.75 -19.29 -5.70
CA GLY A 333 -0.81 -18.19 -4.74
C GLY A 333 -2.22 -17.88 -4.20
N ARG A 334 -3.22 -18.73 -4.44
CA ARG A 334 -4.59 -18.52 -3.91
C ARG A 334 -4.78 -19.25 -2.57
N LYS A 335 -5.62 -18.68 -1.71
CA LYS A 335 -6.01 -19.34 -0.45
C LYS A 335 -6.69 -20.67 -0.73
N LEU A 336 -6.30 -21.69 0.03
CA LEU A 336 -6.95 -22.99 0.02
C LEU A 336 -8.31 -22.90 0.75
N SER A 337 -9.24 -23.77 0.38
CA SER A 337 -10.57 -23.82 0.98
C SER A 337 -10.80 -25.20 1.61
N PHE A 338 -11.43 -25.24 2.76
CA PHE A 338 -11.82 -26.53 3.36
C PHE A 338 -12.89 -27.23 2.50
N SER A 339 -12.76 -28.56 2.36
CA SER A 339 -13.83 -29.43 1.88
C SER A 339 -15.07 -29.35 2.79
N LYS A 340 -16.22 -29.84 2.32
CA LYS A 340 -17.46 -29.82 3.12
C LYS A 340 -17.32 -30.57 4.44
N ASP A 341 -16.65 -31.71 4.44
CA ASP A 341 -16.34 -32.54 5.60
C ASP A 341 -15.15 -32.03 6.43
N ARG A 342 -14.49 -30.94 5.98
CA ARG A 342 -13.31 -30.33 6.57
C ARG A 342 -12.07 -31.21 6.66
N LYS A 343 -12.06 -32.37 6.06
CA LYS A 343 -10.91 -33.28 6.08
C LYS A 343 -9.80 -32.85 5.11
N LYS A 344 -10.14 -32.07 4.09
CA LYS A 344 -9.16 -31.65 3.06
C LYS A 344 -9.15 -30.13 2.86
N LEU A 345 -7.99 -29.61 2.50
CA LEU A 345 -7.78 -28.30 1.95
C LEU A 345 -7.70 -28.40 0.42
N LEU A 346 -8.54 -27.65 -0.29
CA LEU A 346 -8.74 -27.74 -1.73
C LEU A 346 -8.27 -26.44 -2.39
N CYS A 347 -7.54 -26.57 -3.50
CA CYS A 347 -7.24 -25.45 -4.38
C CYS A 347 -8.40 -25.22 -5.35
N ARG A 348 -9.26 -24.25 -5.07
CA ARG A 348 -10.43 -23.93 -5.92
C ARG A 348 -10.05 -23.51 -7.35
N TYR A 349 -8.89 -22.92 -7.54
CA TYR A 349 -8.38 -22.61 -8.86
C TYR A 349 -7.96 -23.87 -9.61
N GLY A 350 -7.28 -24.79 -8.93
CA GLY A 350 -6.89 -26.07 -9.51
C GLY A 350 -8.08 -26.99 -9.82
N GLU A 351 -9.21 -26.90 -9.08
CA GLU A 351 -10.42 -27.69 -9.38
C GLU A 351 -10.98 -27.44 -10.79
N VAL A 352 -10.84 -26.21 -11.29
CA VAL A 352 -11.45 -25.77 -12.55
C VAL A 352 -10.45 -25.50 -13.69
N ASN A 353 -9.16 -25.67 -13.43
CA ASN A 353 -8.13 -25.35 -14.41
C ASN A 353 -7.19 -26.55 -14.67
N PRO A 354 -7.45 -27.34 -15.71
CA PRO A 354 -6.65 -28.52 -16.04
C PRO A 354 -5.18 -28.26 -16.35
N SER A 355 -4.85 -27.07 -16.84
CA SER A 355 -3.46 -26.70 -17.18
C SER A 355 -2.64 -26.18 -15.99
N ALA A 356 -3.26 -26.02 -14.81
CA ALA A 356 -2.55 -25.58 -13.64
C ALA A 356 -1.78 -26.72 -12.98
N SER A 357 -0.55 -26.46 -12.50
CA SER A 357 0.24 -27.43 -11.73
C SER A 357 -0.44 -27.90 -10.43
N CYS A 358 -1.41 -27.12 -9.93
CA CYS A 358 -2.26 -27.49 -8.81
C CYS A 358 -3.63 -28.10 -9.24
N TYR A 359 -3.73 -28.68 -10.44
CA TYR A 359 -4.98 -29.31 -10.90
C TYR A 359 -5.40 -30.41 -9.94
N LYS A 360 -6.67 -30.35 -9.48
CA LYS A 360 -7.26 -31.28 -8.49
C LYS A 360 -6.47 -31.40 -7.18
N ALA A 361 -5.62 -30.42 -6.83
CA ALA A 361 -4.85 -30.45 -5.60
C ALA A 361 -5.77 -30.44 -4.37
N ALA A 362 -5.60 -31.45 -3.53
CA ALA A 362 -6.36 -31.66 -2.30
C ALA A 362 -5.40 -32.19 -1.23
N TYR A 363 -5.27 -31.49 -0.13
CA TYR A 363 -4.31 -31.77 0.92
C TYR A 363 -5.03 -32.18 2.21
N PRO A 364 -4.51 -33.13 3.00
CA PRO A 364 -5.10 -33.54 4.29
C PRO A 364 -5.01 -32.36 5.29
N ALA A 365 -6.19 -31.85 5.69
CA ALA A 365 -6.24 -30.64 6.52
C ALA A 365 -5.68 -30.86 7.93
N GLU A 366 -5.93 -32.01 8.53
CA GLU A 366 -5.49 -32.35 9.87
C GLU A 366 -3.96 -32.49 9.95
N GLN A 367 -3.36 -33.19 8.99
CA GLN A 367 -1.91 -33.35 8.89
C GLN A 367 -1.20 -31.99 8.75
N LEU A 368 -1.68 -31.13 7.85
CA LEU A 368 -1.08 -29.81 7.66
C LEU A 368 -1.23 -28.91 8.88
N ARG A 369 -2.38 -28.96 9.53
CA ARG A 369 -2.62 -28.20 10.77
C ARG A 369 -1.79 -28.73 11.93
N GLY A 370 -1.59 -30.06 11.99
CA GLY A 370 -0.68 -30.69 12.93
C GLY A 370 0.76 -30.20 12.73
N ALA A 371 1.26 -30.27 11.50
CA ALA A 371 2.62 -29.79 11.18
C ALA A 371 2.85 -28.32 11.54
N VAL A 372 1.85 -27.44 11.31
CA VAL A 372 1.95 -26.03 11.73
C VAL A 372 1.98 -25.92 13.26
N LEU A 373 1.18 -26.71 13.98
CA LEU A 373 1.15 -26.69 15.43
C LEU A 373 2.48 -27.23 16.03
N ASP A 374 3.00 -28.30 15.47
CA ASP A 374 4.26 -28.90 15.92
C ASP A 374 5.45 -27.95 15.71
N SER A 375 5.48 -27.29 14.56
CA SER A 375 6.47 -26.24 14.28
C SER A 375 6.32 -25.05 15.25
N LEU A 376 5.09 -24.63 15.57
CA LEU A 376 4.84 -23.56 16.54
C LEU A 376 5.30 -23.95 17.94
N LYS A 377 5.00 -25.18 18.38
CA LYS A 377 5.46 -25.71 19.68
C LYS A 377 6.98 -25.74 19.76
N TRP A 378 7.65 -26.15 18.69
CA TRP A 378 9.11 -26.13 18.63
C TRP A 378 9.66 -24.70 18.85
N HIS A 379 9.10 -23.69 18.20
CA HIS A 379 9.47 -22.29 18.44
C HIS A 379 9.20 -21.85 19.89
N PHE A 380 8.11 -22.29 20.48
CA PHE A 380 7.82 -22.00 21.90
C PHE A 380 8.86 -22.61 22.84
N GLU A 381 9.28 -23.86 22.57
CA GLU A 381 10.31 -24.53 23.36
C GLU A 381 11.66 -23.82 23.23
N GLN A 382 12.06 -23.44 22.02
CA GLN A 382 13.29 -22.66 21.81
C GLN A 382 13.24 -21.33 22.56
N PHE A 383 12.12 -20.62 22.49
CA PHE A 383 11.95 -19.36 23.21
C PHE A 383 12.03 -19.52 24.73
N ILE A 384 11.38 -20.54 25.29
CA ILE A 384 11.43 -20.83 26.74
C ILE A 384 12.86 -21.16 27.19
N GLN A 385 13.60 -21.94 26.40
CA GLN A 385 15.00 -22.26 26.71
C GLN A 385 15.86 -20.98 26.70
N TRP A 386 15.71 -20.15 25.69
CA TRP A 386 16.40 -18.88 25.61
C TRP A 386 16.05 -17.96 26.80
N GLU A 387 14.77 -17.82 27.16
CA GLU A 387 14.31 -17.02 28.29
C GLU A 387 14.95 -17.51 29.61
N GLN A 388 15.05 -18.84 29.80
CA GLN A 388 15.69 -19.42 30.98
C GLN A 388 17.20 -19.17 31.02
N MET A 389 17.88 -19.22 29.88
CA MET A 389 19.32 -18.93 29.79
C MET A 389 19.61 -17.46 30.09
N ASN A 390 18.84 -16.55 29.53
CA ASN A 390 19.02 -15.10 29.72
C ASN A 390 18.61 -14.61 31.11
N ALA A 391 17.59 -15.20 31.73
CA ALA A 391 17.26 -14.90 33.14
C ALA A 391 18.40 -15.20 34.12
N GLN A 392 19.35 -16.09 33.76
CA GLN A 392 20.56 -16.35 34.54
C GLN A 392 21.69 -15.36 34.22
N ALA A 393 21.71 -14.78 33.03
CA ALA A 393 22.71 -13.80 32.61
C ALA A 393 22.40 -12.38 33.11
N ASP A 394 21.13 -11.97 33.12
CA ASP A 394 20.67 -10.64 33.56
C ASP A 394 20.95 -10.35 35.06
N GLN A 395 21.21 -11.36 35.87
CA GLN A 395 21.70 -11.18 37.24
C GLN A 395 23.15 -10.65 37.34
N GLN A 396 23.91 -10.64 36.25
CA GLN A 396 25.31 -10.20 36.20
C GLN A 396 25.55 -8.85 35.48
N GLU A 397 24.63 -8.34 34.69
CA GLU A 397 24.80 -7.11 33.90
C GLU A 397 23.68 -6.07 34.09
N GLN A 398 23.48 -5.60 35.33
CA GLN A 398 22.94 -4.24 35.51
C GLN A 398 24.04 -3.22 35.23
N ILE A 399 24.46 -3.06 34.00
CA ILE A 399 25.14 -1.87 33.53
C ILE A 399 24.08 -0.75 33.52
N GLN A 400 23.99 -0.03 34.64
CA GLN A 400 23.35 1.26 34.70
C GLN A 400 24.02 2.14 33.63
N LEU A 401 23.35 2.34 32.51
CA LEU A 401 23.68 3.37 31.54
C LEU A 401 23.42 4.71 32.26
N ASP A 402 24.45 5.21 32.95
CA ASP A 402 24.38 6.42 33.77
C ASP A 402 24.33 7.64 32.86
N THR A 403 23.11 8.02 32.45
CA THR A 403 22.87 9.28 31.73
C THR A 403 23.10 10.51 32.61
N SER A 404 23.10 10.34 33.96
CA SER A 404 23.21 11.47 34.90
C SER A 404 24.58 12.16 34.83
N GLY A 405 25.63 11.41 34.53
CA GLY A 405 26.98 11.96 34.33
C GLY A 405 27.07 12.84 33.08
N LEU A 406 26.45 12.42 31.99
CA LEU A 406 26.41 13.20 30.73
C LEU A 406 25.51 14.43 30.84
N GLU A 407 24.37 14.32 31.50
CA GLU A 407 23.47 15.45 31.74
C GLU A 407 24.13 16.53 32.61
N LYS A 408 24.86 16.14 33.66
CA LYS A 408 25.66 17.08 34.46
C LYS A 408 26.80 17.74 33.66
N ARG A 409 27.45 17.00 32.76
CA ARG A 409 28.47 17.59 31.86
C ARG A 409 27.87 18.60 30.90
N ILE A 410 26.69 18.35 30.33
CA ILE A 410 25.98 19.26 29.44
C ILE A 410 25.62 20.54 30.21
N ASP A 411 25.03 20.44 31.42
CA ASP A 411 24.67 21.57 32.25
C ASP A 411 25.90 22.41 32.65
N ALA A 412 27.01 21.75 32.99
CA ALA A 412 28.27 22.44 33.30
C ALA A 412 28.83 23.22 32.09
N GLN A 413 28.77 22.63 30.88
CA GLN A 413 29.24 23.30 29.67
C GLN A 413 28.32 24.46 29.24
N GLU A 414 27.02 24.35 29.45
CA GLU A 414 26.07 25.46 29.21
C GLU A 414 26.32 26.64 30.16
N LYS A 415 26.57 26.35 31.44
CA LYS A 415 27.00 27.36 32.43
C LYS A 415 28.34 28.01 32.08
N ALA A 416 29.31 27.20 31.62
CA ALA A 416 30.61 27.72 31.18
C ALA A 416 30.46 28.69 29.98
N LYS A 417 29.55 28.42 29.07
CA LYS A 417 29.22 29.31 27.93
C LYS A 417 28.68 30.66 28.37
N THR A 418 27.82 30.68 29.38
CA THR A 418 27.29 31.90 29.95
C THR A 418 28.39 32.73 30.63
N ILE A 419 29.26 32.10 31.43
CA ILE A 419 30.41 32.74 32.09
C ILE A 419 31.42 33.28 31.06
N LEU A 420 31.66 32.60 29.96
CA LEU A 420 32.53 33.08 28.87
C LEU A 420 31.97 34.35 28.23
N TYR A 421 30.66 34.42 28.01
CA TYR A 421 30.01 35.61 27.47
C TYR A 421 30.11 36.80 28.44
N GLU A 422 29.92 36.59 29.76
CA GLU A 422 30.07 37.61 30.77
C GLU A 422 31.50 38.17 30.83
N LYS A 423 32.53 37.30 30.79
CA LYS A 423 33.94 37.71 30.75
C LYS A 423 34.29 38.53 29.52
N TYR A 424 33.70 38.21 28.35
CA TYR A 424 33.86 39.01 27.13
C TYR A 424 33.19 40.38 27.23
N ARG A 425 31.95 40.41 27.74
CA ARG A 425 31.22 41.65 27.94
C ARG A 425 31.95 42.60 28.92
N ASP A 426 32.55 42.05 29.97
CA ASP A 426 33.29 42.80 30.98
C ASP A 426 34.72 43.20 30.53
N GLY A 427 35.08 42.94 29.28
CA GLY A 427 36.39 43.30 28.70
C GLY A 427 37.57 42.45 29.18
N ARG A 428 37.31 41.31 29.87
CA ARG A 428 38.34 40.40 30.42
C ARG A 428 38.86 39.41 29.42
N LEU A 429 38.24 39.27 28.24
CA LEU A 429 38.63 38.42 27.13
C LEU A 429 38.59 39.24 25.86
N SER A 430 39.60 39.04 24.99
CA SER A 430 39.58 39.55 23.63
C SER A 430 38.53 38.82 22.77
N ARG A 431 38.16 39.42 21.64
CA ARG A 431 37.20 38.83 20.70
C ARG A 431 37.69 37.48 20.14
N GLU A 432 38.99 37.37 19.89
CA GLU A 432 39.59 36.16 19.33
C GLU A 432 39.63 35.03 20.35
N GLU A 433 40.01 35.30 21.60
CA GLU A 433 39.99 34.37 22.72
C GLU A 433 38.57 33.89 23.02
N TYR A 434 37.60 34.80 23.02
CA TYR A 434 36.18 34.43 23.21
C TYR A 434 35.67 33.48 22.12
N ILE A 435 35.97 33.74 20.85
CA ILE A 435 35.54 32.89 19.71
C ILE A 435 36.20 31.50 19.82
N SER A 436 37.48 31.45 20.14
CA SER A 436 38.22 30.19 20.30
C SER A 436 37.65 29.32 21.41
N GLU A 437 37.48 29.89 22.62
CA GLU A 437 36.96 29.16 23.77
C GLU A 437 35.48 28.78 23.60
N ARG A 438 34.68 29.65 23.00
CA ARG A 438 33.27 29.34 22.65
C ARG A 438 33.16 28.15 21.69
N ASN A 439 34.02 28.10 20.68
CA ASN A 439 34.03 26.99 19.71
C ASN A 439 34.45 25.70 20.39
N ARG A 440 35.42 25.73 21.32
CA ARG A 440 35.83 24.56 22.10
C ARG A 440 34.70 24.02 22.97
N VAL A 441 34.01 24.90 23.70
CA VAL A 441 32.86 24.54 24.55
C VAL A 441 31.69 24.01 23.72
N ASN A 442 31.41 24.63 22.55
CA ASN A 442 30.36 24.14 21.66
C ASN A 442 30.65 22.73 21.11
N LEU A 443 31.91 22.44 20.74
CA LEU A 443 32.31 21.11 20.27
C LEU A 443 32.08 20.04 21.35
N GLN A 444 32.51 20.33 22.60
CA GLN A 444 32.32 19.43 23.74
C GLN A 444 30.84 19.23 24.08
N LEU A 445 30.03 20.25 23.90
CA LEU A 445 28.58 20.21 24.12
C LEU A 445 27.88 19.37 23.05
N GLU A 446 28.28 19.50 21.78
CA GLU A 446 27.78 18.66 20.68
C GLU A 446 28.16 17.19 20.85
N GLU A 447 29.38 16.91 21.27
CA GLU A 447 29.82 15.53 21.52
C GLU A 447 29.03 14.89 22.68
N ALA A 448 28.86 15.62 23.80
CA ALA A 448 28.10 15.14 24.95
C ALA A 448 26.61 14.92 24.60
N ARG A 449 26.01 15.81 23.81
CA ARG A 449 24.61 15.66 23.34
C ARG A 449 24.46 14.46 22.40
N LYS A 450 25.40 14.25 21.48
CA LYS A 450 25.39 13.06 20.60
C LYS A 450 25.47 11.77 21.39
N GLN A 451 26.35 11.70 22.39
CA GLN A 451 26.47 10.52 23.26
C GLN A 451 25.18 10.26 24.05
N LEU A 452 24.55 11.31 24.58
CA LEU A 452 23.28 11.19 25.31
C LEU A 452 22.14 10.73 24.40
N GLU A 453 22.08 11.25 23.17
CA GLU A 453 21.08 10.86 22.17
C GLU A 453 21.25 9.40 21.74
N GLN A 454 22.49 8.94 21.54
CA GLN A 454 22.78 7.56 21.21
C GLN A 454 22.34 6.61 22.33
N ILE A 455 22.66 6.94 23.60
CA ILE A 455 22.23 6.13 24.75
C ILE A 455 20.70 6.11 24.89
N ARG A 456 20.01 7.24 24.63
CA ARG A 456 18.54 7.30 24.63
C ARG A 456 17.93 6.41 23.54
N MET A 457 18.46 6.46 22.33
CA MET A 457 17.98 5.60 21.23
C MET A 457 18.20 4.11 21.53
N GLU A 458 19.37 3.74 22.07
CA GLU A 458 19.67 2.37 22.50
C GLU A 458 18.72 1.90 23.61
N ARG A 459 18.41 2.78 24.56
CA ARG A 459 17.45 2.50 25.63
C ARG A 459 16.03 2.33 25.10
N GLU A 460 15.54 3.23 24.24
CA GLU A 460 14.22 3.12 23.62
C GLU A 460 14.10 1.83 22.77
N ALA A 461 15.15 1.47 22.04
CA ALA A 461 15.19 0.22 21.27
C ALA A 461 15.10 -1.01 22.19
N ARG A 462 15.83 -1.02 23.33
CA ARG A 462 15.76 -2.08 24.34
C ARG A 462 14.38 -2.15 25.00
N GLU A 463 13.84 -1.04 25.49
CA GLU A 463 12.50 -0.97 26.10
C GLU A 463 11.40 -1.46 25.12
N SER A 464 11.51 -1.10 23.83
CA SER A 464 10.60 -1.60 22.80
C SER A 464 10.76 -3.09 22.55
N GLY A 465 11.99 -3.62 22.57
CA GLY A 465 12.30 -5.04 22.47
C GLY A 465 11.78 -5.83 23.67
N GLU A 466 12.01 -5.36 24.88
CA GLU A 466 11.55 -5.98 26.12
C GLU A 466 10.02 -6.03 26.19
N THR A 467 9.32 -5.00 25.71
CA THR A 467 7.86 -4.98 25.62
C THR A 467 7.33 -6.06 24.68
N LYS A 468 7.93 -6.20 23.48
CA LYS A 468 7.56 -7.25 22.51
C LYS A 468 7.86 -8.65 23.04
N LEU A 469 9.00 -8.83 23.68
CA LEU A 469 9.39 -10.10 24.31
C LEU A 469 8.43 -10.49 25.43
N SER A 470 8.05 -9.55 26.30
CA SER A 470 7.12 -9.79 27.40
C SER A 470 5.71 -10.15 26.93
N GLU A 471 5.22 -9.50 25.85
CA GLU A 471 3.96 -9.88 25.21
C GLU A 471 4.04 -11.27 24.59
N PHE A 472 5.13 -11.59 23.89
CA PHE A 472 5.34 -12.92 23.30
C PHE A 472 5.43 -14.00 24.39
N SER A 473 6.16 -13.77 25.49
CA SER A 473 6.25 -14.67 26.64
C SER A 473 4.85 -14.99 27.21
N ARG A 474 3.99 -13.98 27.40
CA ARG A 474 2.60 -14.19 27.85
C ARG A 474 1.80 -15.06 26.88
N LEU A 475 1.97 -14.85 25.56
CA LEU A 475 1.31 -15.64 24.54
C LEU A 475 1.81 -17.09 24.53
N VAL A 476 3.13 -17.30 24.67
CA VAL A 476 3.73 -18.62 24.78
C VAL A 476 3.19 -19.36 26.00
N GLN A 477 3.16 -18.73 27.17
CA GLN A 477 2.62 -19.34 28.39
C GLN A 477 1.14 -19.71 28.25
N LYS A 478 0.33 -18.87 27.59
CA LYS A 478 -1.10 -19.12 27.33
C LYS A 478 -1.32 -20.34 26.43
N TYR A 479 -0.48 -20.54 25.41
CA TYR A 479 -0.76 -21.49 24.34
C TYR A 479 0.19 -22.69 24.26
N ARG A 480 1.22 -22.77 25.11
CA ARG A 480 2.24 -23.85 25.08
C ARG A 480 1.66 -25.27 25.15
N TYR A 481 0.52 -25.46 25.79
CA TYR A 481 -0.15 -26.75 25.95
C TYR A 481 -1.28 -26.99 24.96
N ALA A 482 -1.38 -26.20 23.90
CA ALA A 482 -2.44 -26.36 22.89
C ALA A 482 -2.30 -27.73 22.19
N GLU A 483 -3.36 -28.52 22.19
CA GLU A 483 -3.39 -29.84 21.52
C GLU A 483 -3.80 -29.73 20.04
N THR A 484 -4.48 -28.65 19.66
CA THR A 484 -4.94 -28.43 18.29
C THR A 484 -4.69 -27.01 17.84
N LEU A 485 -4.42 -26.81 16.55
CA LEU A 485 -4.30 -25.48 15.95
C LEU A 485 -5.67 -24.80 15.92
N THR A 486 -6.01 -24.04 16.96
CA THR A 486 -7.27 -23.27 16.98
C THR A 486 -7.20 -22.09 16.01
N LYS A 487 -8.37 -21.51 15.69
CA LYS A 487 -8.45 -20.30 14.87
C LYS A 487 -7.71 -19.13 15.53
N GLU A 488 -7.79 -19.02 16.84
CA GLU A 488 -7.14 -17.97 17.62
C GLU A 488 -5.62 -18.09 17.53
N LEU A 489 -5.07 -19.29 17.69
CA LEU A 489 -3.65 -19.58 17.50
C LEU A 489 -3.18 -19.23 16.08
N GLU A 490 -3.92 -19.70 15.07
CA GLU A 490 -3.61 -19.42 13.67
C GLU A 490 -3.61 -17.90 13.38
N GLN A 491 -4.59 -17.15 13.93
CA GLN A 491 -4.66 -15.70 13.77
C GLN A 491 -3.56 -14.94 14.51
N THR A 492 -3.14 -15.43 15.67
CA THR A 492 -2.14 -14.76 16.51
C THR A 492 -0.73 -14.95 15.96
N PHE A 493 -0.37 -16.17 15.56
CA PHE A 493 1.02 -16.53 15.29
C PHE A 493 1.34 -16.72 13.80
N VAL A 494 0.35 -17.07 12.97
CA VAL A 494 0.61 -17.44 11.57
C VAL A 494 0.20 -16.30 10.63
N GLU A 495 1.15 -15.83 9.83
CA GLU A 495 0.87 -14.90 8.76
C GLU A 495 0.37 -15.66 7.51
N LYS A 496 1.15 -16.65 7.08
CA LYS A 496 0.89 -17.40 5.86
C LYS A 496 1.51 -18.79 5.91
N VAL A 497 0.79 -19.78 5.36
CA VAL A 497 1.30 -21.13 5.12
C VAL A 497 1.23 -21.42 3.63
N LEU A 498 2.37 -21.53 2.97
CA LEU A 498 2.47 -21.96 1.58
C LEU A 498 2.50 -23.49 1.53
N VAL A 499 1.53 -24.08 0.85
CA VAL A 499 1.41 -25.54 0.70
C VAL A 499 1.84 -25.94 -0.70
N PHE A 500 2.95 -26.67 -0.81
CA PHE A 500 3.46 -27.23 -2.04
C PHE A 500 2.82 -28.60 -2.31
N ASP A 501 2.84 -29.46 -1.29
CA ASP A 501 2.21 -30.78 -1.28
C ASP A 501 1.82 -31.16 0.17
N ALA A 502 1.52 -32.44 0.45
CA ALA A 502 1.09 -32.90 1.77
C ALA A 502 2.23 -32.89 2.82
N GLU A 503 3.48 -32.94 2.37
CA GLU A 503 4.67 -33.07 3.23
C GLU A 503 5.51 -31.79 3.27
N HIS A 504 5.42 -30.96 2.21
CA HIS A 504 6.22 -29.75 2.08
C HIS A 504 5.35 -28.50 2.22
N ILE A 505 5.58 -27.78 3.32
CA ILE A 505 4.97 -26.49 3.60
C ILE A 505 6.06 -25.47 3.96
N ARG A 506 5.76 -24.20 3.70
CA ARG A 506 6.56 -23.08 4.20
C ARG A 506 5.65 -22.21 5.04
N ILE A 507 6.03 -21.96 6.28
CA ILE A 507 5.28 -21.14 7.22
C ILE A 507 5.98 -19.80 7.34
N THR A 508 5.22 -18.71 7.26
CA THR A 508 5.64 -17.36 7.62
C THR A 508 4.97 -17.02 8.94
N TRP A 509 5.76 -16.72 9.93
CA TRP A 509 5.30 -16.38 11.27
C TRP A 509 5.13 -14.88 11.43
N LYS A 510 4.25 -14.44 12.33
CA LYS A 510 4.09 -13.01 12.68
C LYS A 510 5.10 -12.51 13.71
N PHE A 511 5.94 -13.40 14.21
CA PHE A 511 6.91 -13.14 15.27
C PHE A 511 8.38 -13.37 14.82
N GLU A 512 8.64 -13.40 13.50
CA GLU A 512 10.02 -13.53 12.97
C GLU A 512 10.94 -12.43 13.52
N ASP A 513 10.42 -11.21 13.70
CA ASP A 513 11.17 -10.08 14.27
C ASP A 513 11.60 -10.30 15.72
N VAL A 514 10.89 -11.14 16.48
CA VAL A 514 11.22 -11.44 17.88
C VAL A 514 12.47 -12.31 17.95
N PHE A 515 12.59 -13.30 17.06
CA PHE A 515 13.78 -14.16 16.99
C PHE A 515 15.00 -13.45 16.38
N ALA A 516 14.80 -12.56 15.41
CA ALA A 516 15.88 -11.72 14.90
C ALA A 516 16.43 -10.76 15.98
N ALA A 517 15.59 -10.29 16.89
CA ALA A 517 16.03 -9.50 18.05
C ALA A 517 16.80 -10.35 19.07
N VAL A 518 16.47 -11.63 19.21
CA VAL A 518 17.18 -12.60 20.05
C VAL A 518 18.59 -12.89 19.49
N GLU A 519 18.71 -13.14 18.18
CA GLU A 519 19.99 -13.36 17.51
C GLU A 519 20.91 -12.11 17.52
N ALA A 520 20.35 -10.91 17.59
CA ALA A 520 21.11 -9.66 17.67
C ALA A 520 21.59 -9.34 19.11
N MET A 521 21.10 -10.06 20.11
CA MET A 521 21.51 -9.94 21.52
C MET A 521 22.60 -10.98 21.93
N GLU A 522 22.86 -11.99 21.11
CA GLU A 522 24.03 -12.89 21.22
C GLU A 522 25.27 -12.24 20.55
#